data_584672d021254796852e032df6bc3b13
#
_entry.id   584672d021254796852e032df6bc3b13
#
_cell.length_a   1.000
_cell.length_b   1.000
_cell.length_c   1.000
_cell.angle_alpha   90.00
_cell.angle_beta   90.00
_cell.angle_gamma   90.00
#
_symmetry.space_group_name_H-M   'P 1'
#
loop_
_entity.id
_entity.type
_entity.pdbx_description
1 polymer ?
#
loop_
_entity_poly.entity_id
_entity_poly.type
_entity_poly.pdbx_seq_one_letter_code
_entity_poly.pdbx_strand_id
1 'polypeptide(L)'
;MIFSFRGGLDRVRDSLWTITQILLAATTAYLIARFGLGHPVPLLAVTVSISSLGFTRDTRPDRVLTTAAAMVTGIALSELLLISFGSGALQLFAAMALALILARLVSNNPAFALTVTLQAVLVQLLQEPTGGVFARAIDGIVGGVVALAFTALIPRNPVRLARSDSRELFKAFKQTLGDIESVLRTPDTALADLALERIRKTQPLLDNWRSALDSAAAISKVSPFYRWAAKEIAAQRLVLEGMDLATRNLRVVARRVDYLSRDGKPRQELAELAAKVLVAVELIETSADDFSIAQKARKYLSKLIKELDPKNFSSKLSISEAVSYTHLRAHETKANL
;
A
#
# COMPACT_ATOMS: atom_id res chain seq x y z
N MET A 1 23.09 11.36 4.07
CA MET A 1 22.59 9.98 3.83
C MET A 1 23.76 9.03 4.03
N ILE A 2 23.85 8.41 5.20
CA ILE A 2 24.93 7.45 5.49
C ILE A 2 24.46 6.10 4.91
N PHE A 3 25.22 5.59 3.94
CA PHE A 3 25.01 4.26 3.37
C PHE A 3 25.20 3.22 4.48
N SER A 4 24.09 2.73 5.05
CA SER A 4 24.13 1.59 5.96
C SER A 4 24.08 0.30 5.12
N PHE A 5 25.21 -0.40 5.04
CA PHE A 5 25.32 -1.67 4.31
C PHE A 5 24.34 -2.74 4.87
N ARG A 6 24.10 -2.76 6.18
CA ARG A 6 23.12 -3.63 6.83
C ARG A 6 21.68 -3.34 6.32
N GLY A 7 21.27 -2.05 6.30
CA GLY A 7 19.98 -1.67 5.74
C GLY A 7 19.84 -1.94 4.23
N GLY A 8 20.98 -2.04 3.51
CA GLY A 8 21.02 -2.50 2.11
C GLY A 8 20.71 -3.99 1.97
N LEU A 9 21.34 -4.82 2.80
CA LEU A 9 21.09 -6.27 2.81
C LEU A 9 19.65 -6.61 3.17
N ASP A 10 19.07 -5.94 4.16
CA ASP A 10 17.67 -6.14 4.56
C ASP A 10 16.73 -5.83 3.39
N ARG A 11 16.93 -4.72 2.68
CA ARG A 11 16.14 -4.39 1.47
C ARG A 11 16.28 -5.44 0.38
N VAL A 12 17.47 -5.98 0.15
CA VAL A 12 17.68 -7.07 -0.83
C VAL A 12 16.93 -8.31 -0.40
N ARG A 13 17.06 -8.72 0.87
CA ARG A 13 16.38 -9.90 1.42
C ARG A 13 14.85 -9.79 1.29
N ASP A 14 14.28 -8.63 1.59
CA ASP A 14 12.85 -8.37 1.47
C ASP A 14 12.37 -8.35 0.00
N SER A 15 13.28 -8.03 -0.92
CA SER A 15 13.01 -7.95 -2.35
C SER A 15 13.39 -9.20 -3.14
N LEU A 16 14.00 -10.22 -2.53
CA LEU A 16 14.52 -11.42 -3.24
C LEU A 16 13.46 -12.08 -4.12
N TRP A 17 12.25 -12.26 -3.61
CA TRP A 17 11.16 -12.86 -4.38
C TRP A 17 10.79 -12.03 -5.61
N THR A 18 10.75 -10.72 -5.44
CA THR A 18 10.49 -9.76 -6.51
C THR A 18 11.59 -9.79 -7.56
N ILE A 19 12.85 -9.80 -7.13
CA ILE A 19 14.03 -9.90 -8.00
C ILE A 19 13.95 -11.19 -8.82
N THR A 20 13.72 -12.32 -8.17
CA THR A 20 13.60 -13.64 -8.84
C THR A 20 12.46 -13.66 -9.86
N GLN A 21 11.29 -13.13 -9.52
CA GLN A 21 10.16 -13.04 -10.44
C GLN A 21 10.49 -12.18 -11.68
N ILE A 22 11.12 -11.03 -11.49
CA ILE A 22 11.53 -10.14 -12.58
C ILE A 22 12.56 -10.81 -13.48
N LEU A 23 13.58 -11.45 -12.90
CA LEU A 23 14.63 -12.15 -13.65
C LEU A 23 14.05 -13.29 -14.49
N LEU A 24 13.20 -14.12 -13.89
CA LEU A 24 12.56 -15.23 -14.60
C LEU A 24 11.66 -14.74 -15.72
N ALA A 25 10.84 -13.72 -15.48
CA ALA A 25 9.95 -13.14 -16.49
C ALA A 25 10.74 -12.53 -17.65
N ALA A 26 11.75 -11.70 -17.34
CA ALA A 26 12.58 -11.05 -18.35
C ALA A 26 13.36 -12.06 -19.21
N THR A 27 13.92 -13.09 -18.57
CA THR A 27 14.62 -14.18 -19.28
C THR A 27 13.64 -14.98 -20.15
N THR A 28 12.44 -15.29 -19.65
CA THR A 28 11.41 -16.00 -20.43
C THR A 28 10.96 -15.16 -21.63
N ALA A 29 10.75 -13.85 -21.45
CA ALA A 29 10.41 -12.95 -22.55
C ALA A 29 11.51 -12.90 -23.61
N TYR A 30 12.78 -12.84 -23.17
CA TYR A 30 13.94 -12.93 -24.07
C TYR A 30 13.96 -14.23 -24.86
N LEU A 31 13.79 -15.38 -24.20
CA LEU A 31 13.84 -16.70 -24.84
C LEU A 31 12.72 -16.88 -25.88
N ILE A 32 11.49 -16.45 -25.55
CA ILE A 32 10.34 -16.50 -26.46
C ILE A 32 10.61 -15.64 -27.69
N ALA A 33 11.04 -14.40 -27.51
CA ALA A 33 11.29 -13.48 -28.63
C ALA A 33 12.52 -13.92 -29.46
N ARG A 34 13.58 -14.43 -28.82
CA ARG A 34 14.80 -14.85 -29.50
C ARG A 34 14.62 -16.15 -30.28
N PHE A 35 14.09 -17.19 -29.63
CA PHE A 35 14.02 -18.54 -30.18
C PHE A 35 12.65 -18.87 -30.77
N GLY A 36 11.58 -18.26 -30.25
CA GLY A 36 10.22 -18.48 -30.78
C GLY A 36 9.91 -17.62 -31.99
N LEU A 37 10.31 -16.33 -31.98
CA LEU A 37 10.06 -15.39 -33.06
C LEU A 37 11.28 -15.17 -33.97
N GLY A 38 12.47 -15.63 -33.57
CA GLY A 38 13.70 -15.45 -34.36
C GLY A 38 14.28 -14.02 -34.32
N HIS A 39 13.86 -13.18 -33.37
CA HIS A 39 14.36 -11.81 -33.28
C HIS A 39 15.79 -11.81 -32.72
N PRO A 40 16.79 -11.20 -33.42
CA PRO A 40 18.20 -11.33 -33.03
C PRO A 40 18.54 -10.63 -31.71
N VAL A 41 17.89 -9.50 -31.40
CA VAL A 41 18.13 -8.70 -30.18
C VAL A 41 16.80 -8.21 -29.61
N PRO A 42 16.03 -9.03 -28.90
CA PRO A 42 14.71 -8.67 -28.38
C PRO A 42 14.78 -7.83 -27.10
N LEU A 43 15.47 -6.67 -27.17
CA LEU A 43 15.69 -5.78 -26.02
C LEU A 43 14.38 -5.28 -25.42
N LEU A 44 13.38 -4.98 -26.26
CA LEU A 44 12.12 -4.42 -25.79
C LEU A 44 11.24 -5.47 -25.10
N ALA A 45 11.33 -6.75 -25.44
CA ALA A 45 10.67 -7.79 -24.68
C ALA A 45 11.17 -7.84 -23.23
N VAL A 46 12.49 -7.74 -23.05
CA VAL A 46 13.12 -7.71 -21.73
C VAL A 46 12.74 -6.47 -20.95
N THR A 47 12.93 -5.28 -21.54
CA THR A 47 12.71 -3.99 -20.84
C THR A 47 11.25 -3.75 -20.49
N VAL A 48 10.28 -4.13 -21.36
CA VAL A 48 8.85 -4.04 -21.06
C VAL A 48 8.49 -5.01 -19.93
N SER A 49 9.02 -6.24 -19.95
CA SER A 49 8.77 -7.21 -18.86
C SER A 49 9.27 -6.69 -17.52
N ILE A 50 10.51 -6.20 -17.45
CA ILE A 50 11.10 -5.64 -16.22
C ILE A 50 10.27 -4.44 -15.71
N SER A 51 9.96 -3.51 -16.59
CA SER A 51 9.27 -2.26 -16.23
C SER A 51 7.83 -2.49 -15.81
N SER A 52 7.12 -3.44 -16.44
CA SER A 52 5.73 -3.78 -16.12
C SER A 52 5.61 -4.42 -14.74
N LEU A 53 6.53 -5.30 -14.37
CA LEU A 53 6.57 -5.92 -13.04
C LEU A 53 7.06 -4.93 -11.98
N GLY A 54 8.20 -4.26 -12.20
CA GLY A 54 8.79 -3.27 -11.31
C GLY A 54 8.93 -3.71 -9.84
N PHE A 55 9.41 -2.81 -8.97
CA PHE A 55 9.53 -3.03 -7.51
C PHE A 55 8.39 -2.39 -6.71
N THR A 56 7.24 -2.14 -7.33
CA THR A 56 6.13 -1.46 -6.66
C THR A 56 5.37 -2.39 -5.73
N ARG A 57 4.82 -1.84 -4.64
CA ARG A 57 3.91 -2.57 -3.72
C ARG A 57 2.59 -2.95 -4.40
N ASP A 58 2.14 -2.14 -5.34
CA ASP A 58 0.93 -2.38 -6.12
C ASP A 58 1.22 -3.42 -7.22
N THR A 59 0.79 -4.64 -6.98
CA THR A 59 1.00 -5.81 -7.87
C THR A 59 -0.28 -6.21 -8.62
N ARG A 60 -1.26 -5.30 -8.74
CA ARG A 60 -2.51 -5.58 -9.44
C ARG A 60 -2.27 -5.90 -10.92
N PRO A 61 -2.90 -6.96 -11.46
CA PRO A 61 -2.76 -7.34 -12.86
C PRO A 61 -3.19 -6.24 -13.86
N ASP A 62 -4.23 -5.47 -13.52
CA ASP A 62 -4.70 -4.33 -14.31
C ASP A 62 -3.62 -3.25 -14.45
N ARG A 63 -2.83 -3.01 -13.41
CA ARG A 63 -1.70 -2.09 -13.46
C ARG A 63 -0.58 -2.61 -14.37
N VAL A 64 -0.24 -3.90 -14.26
CA VAL A 64 0.77 -4.52 -15.12
C VAL A 64 0.33 -4.43 -16.58
N LEU A 65 -0.96 -4.73 -16.86
CA LEU A 65 -1.55 -4.62 -18.19
C LEU A 65 -1.49 -3.18 -18.71
N THR A 66 -1.94 -2.21 -17.92
CA THR A 66 -1.94 -0.79 -18.32
C THR A 66 -0.53 -0.30 -18.62
N THR A 67 0.44 -0.70 -17.78
CA THR A 67 1.85 -0.33 -17.97
C THR A 67 2.41 -0.94 -19.23
N ALA A 68 2.20 -2.23 -19.47
CA ALA A 68 2.65 -2.93 -20.67
C ALA A 68 2.01 -2.33 -21.93
N ALA A 69 0.69 -2.13 -21.92
CA ALA A 69 -0.06 -1.57 -23.06
C ALA A 69 0.44 -0.16 -23.44
N ALA A 70 0.66 0.70 -22.42
CA ALA A 70 1.17 2.04 -22.67
C ALA A 70 2.60 2.04 -23.26
N MET A 71 3.47 1.15 -22.76
CA MET A 71 4.82 1.00 -23.33
C MET A 71 4.78 0.48 -24.76
N VAL A 72 3.97 -0.57 -25.03
CA VAL A 72 3.78 -1.12 -26.39
C VAL A 72 3.25 -0.05 -27.33
N THR A 73 2.28 0.77 -26.90
CA THR A 73 1.76 1.88 -27.69
C THR A 73 2.85 2.91 -27.99
N GLY A 74 3.68 3.27 -27.00
CA GLY A 74 4.83 4.17 -27.18
C GLY A 74 5.86 3.60 -28.15
N ILE A 75 6.16 2.31 -28.06
CA ILE A 75 7.05 1.59 -28.98
C ILE A 75 6.49 1.59 -30.40
N ALA A 76 5.24 1.17 -30.56
CA ALA A 76 4.60 1.08 -31.88
C ALA A 76 4.49 2.45 -32.58
N LEU A 77 4.15 3.50 -31.84
CA LEU A 77 4.12 4.86 -32.36
C LEU A 77 5.51 5.35 -32.78
N SER A 78 6.51 5.09 -31.95
CA SER A 78 7.89 5.46 -32.27
C SER A 78 8.45 4.69 -33.46
N GLU A 79 8.09 3.41 -33.59
CA GLU A 79 8.45 2.56 -34.73
C GLU A 79 7.75 3.05 -36.02
N LEU A 80 6.50 3.44 -35.93
CA LEU A 80 5.77 4.05 -37.05
C LEU A 80 6.41 5.35 -37.53
N LEU A 81 6.82 6.21 -36.59
CA LEU A 81 7.55 7.45 -36.93
C LEU A 81 8.88 7.15 -37.62
N LEU A 82 9.62 6.15 -37.11
CA LEU A 82 10.91 5.75 -37.66
C LEU A 82 10.75 5.23 -39.10
N ILE A 83 9.75 4.42 -39.36
CA ILE A 83 9.47 3.85 -40.70
C ILE A 83 9.00 4.94 -41.67
N SER A 84 8.17 5.89 -41.21
CA SER A 84 7.58 6.91 -42.07
C SER A 84 8.52 8.06 -42.38
N PHE A 85 9.36 8.48 -41.44
CA PHE A 85 10.17 9.70 -41.51
C PHE A 85 11.67 9.46 -41.31
N GLY A 86 12.07 8.20 -41.08
CA GLY A 86 13.46 7.85 -40.80
C GLY A 86 13.92 8.27 -39.40
N SER A 87 15.24 8.23 -39.20
CA SER A 87 15.90 8.60 -37.94
C SER A 87 16.48 10.02 -38.04
N GLY A 88 16.44 10.78 -36.92
CA GLY A 88 17.00 12.11 -36.83
C GLY A 88 16.60 12.83 -35.54
N ALA A 89 17.19 13.98 -35.30
CA ALA A 89 16.94 14.75 -34.08
C ALA A 89 15.48 15.23 -33.96
N LEU A 90 14.86 15.62 -35.06
CA LEU A 90 13.47 16.08 -35.08
C LEU A 90 12.51 14.92 -34.83
N GLN A 91 12.77 13.74 -35.43
CA GLN A 91 12.00 12.53 -35.23
C GLN A 91 12.12 12.02 -33.79
N LEU A 92 13.31 12.06 -33.21
CA LEU A 92 13.52 11.73 -31.80
C LEU A 92 12.74 12.70 -30.89
N PHE A 93 12.78 14.00 -31.16
CA PHE A 93 12.00 15.00 -30.41
C PHE A 93 10.49 14.71 -30.51
N ALA A 94 9.98 14.46 -31.71
CA ALA A 94 8.56 14.14 -31.94
C ALA A 94 8.15 12.86 -31.19
N ALA A 95 8.96 11.80 -31.26
CA ALA A 95 8.71 10.54 -30.55
C ALA A 95 8.67 10.74 -29.04
N MET A 96 9.62 11.49 -28.46
CA MET A 96 9.62 11.82 -27.04
C MET A 96 8.41 12.65 -26.63
N ALA A 97 8.05 13.68 -27.40
CA ALA A 97 6.90 14.54 -27.13
C ALA A 97 5.59 13.74 -27.11
N LEU A 98 5.37 12.93 -28.15
CA LEU A 98 4.19 12.07 -28.24
C LEU A 98 4.14 11.02 -27.13
N ALA A 99 5.27 10.38 -26.82
CA ALA A 99 5.36 9.41 -25.72
C ALA A 99 5.04 10.03 -24.37
N LEU A 100 5.56 11.24 -24.08
CA LEU A 100 5.25 11.97 -22.84
C LEU A 100 3.77 12.35 -22.75
N ILE A 101 3.18 12.86 -23.84
CA ILE A 101 1.78 13.24 -23.88
C ILE A 101 0.90 12.01 -23.63
N LEU A 102 1.11 10.91 -24.37
CA LEU A 102 0.36 9.67 -24.20
C LEU A 102 0.50 9.10 -22.80
N ALA A 103 1.73 9.05 -22.27
CA ALA A 103 1.96 8.55 -20.92
C ALA A 103 1.25 9.39 -19.84
N ARG A 104 1.18 10.71 -20.02
CA ARG A 104 0.47 11.62 -19.09
C ARG A 104 -1.04 11.52 -19.20
N LEU A 105 -1.57 11.17 -20.36
CA LEU A 105 -3.00 10.87 -20.53
C LEU A 105 -3.42 9.58 -19.80
N VAL A 106 -2.50 8.60 -19.74
CA VAL A 106 -2.77 7.30 -19.12
C VAL A 106 -2.52 7.30 -17.60
N SER A 107 -1.50 8.04 -17.13
CA SER A 107 -1.07 7.98 -15.73
C SER A 107 -0.60 9.32 -15.19
N ASN A 108 -0.99 9.62 -13.96
CA ASN A 108 -0.50 10.78 -13.22
C ASN A 108 0.91 10.56 -12.62
N ASN A 109 1.45 9.33 -12.68
CA ASN A 109 2.76 9.01 -12.12
C ASN A 109 3.89 9.49 -13.06
N PRO A 110 4.77 10.41 -12.61
CA PRO A 110 5.87 10.91 -13.44
C PRO A 110 6.87 9.82 -13.85
N ALA A 111 7.15 8.87 -12.96
CA ALA A 111 8.07 7.78 -13.27
C ALA A 111 7.55 6.89 -14.40
N PHE A 112 6.23 6.71 -14.50
CA PHE A 112 5.58 6.00 -15.60
C PHE A 112 5.83 6.70 -16.94
N ALA A 113 5.63 8.03 -16.99
CA ALA A 113 5.86 8.82 -18.21
C ALA A 113 7.31 8.74 -18.67
N LEU A 114 8.26 8.82 -17.74
CA LEU A 114 9.70 8.66 -18.06
C LEU A 114 9.99 7.26 -18.62
N THR A 115 9.40 6.21 -18.07
CA THR A 115 9.60 4.84 -18.54
C THR A 115 9.09 4.65 -19.97
N VAL A 116 7.88 5.12 -20.29
CA VAL A 116 7.29 5.04 -21.64
C VAL A 116 8.15 5.83 -22.65
N THR A 117 8.57 7.03 -22.25
CA THR A 117 9.43 7.88 -23.11
C THR A 117 10.78 7.22 -23.36
N LEU A 118 11.37 6.58 -22.36
CA LEU A 118 12.62 5.85 -22.54
C LEU A 118 12.48 4.70 -23.55
N GLN A 119 11.36 3.99 -23.56
CA GLN A 119 11.09 2.97 -24.58
C GLN A 119 11.01 3.58 -25.99
N ALA A 120 10.34 4.72 -26.15
CA ALA A 120 10.27 5.41 -27.42
C ALA A 120 11.66 5.89 -27.91
N VAL A 121 12.51 6.39 -27.00
CA VAL A 121 13.91 6.76 -27.30
C VAL A 121 14.73 5.55 -27.74
N LEU A 122 14.59 4.43 -27.05
CA LEU A 122 15.28 3.20 -27.42
C LEU A 122 14.93 2.75 -28.84
N VAL A 123 13.67 2.87 -29.25
CA VAL A 123 13.23 2.56 -30.64
C VAL A 123 13.95 3.45 -31.66
N GLN A 124 14.07 4.76 -31.38
CA GLN A 124 14.68 5.71 -32.30
C GLN A 124 16.21 5.57 -32.40
N LEU A 125 16.86 5.15 -31.33
CA LEU A 125 18.33 5.08 -31.26
C LEU A 125 18.90 3.68 -31.58
N LEU A 126 18.08 2.63 -31.53
CA LEU A 126 18.51 1.29 -31.92
C LEU A 126 18.60 1.18 -33.45
N GLN A 127 19.61 0.42 -33.91
CA GLN A 127 19.76 0.09 -35.35
C GLN A 127 18.48 -0.54 -35.91
N GLU A 128 18.27 -0.41 -37.22
CA GLU A 128 17.09 -0.96 -37.89
C GLU A 128 16.80 -2.42 -37.51
N PRO A 129 15.52 -2.76 -37.28
CA PRO A 129 15.16 -4.11 -36.87
C PRO A 129 15.40 -5.10 -38.00
N THR A 130 16.23 -6.11 -37.76
CA THR A 130 16.46 -7.22 -38.70
C THR A 130 15.28 -8.20 -38.77
N GLY A 131 14.24 -8.02 -37.92
CA GLY A 131 13.07 -8.89 -37.78
C GLY A 131 11.80 -8.42 -38.50
N GLY A 132 11.87 -7.36 -39.32
CA GLY A 132 10.72 -6.84 -40.08
C GLY A 132 9.98 -5.67 -39.39
N VAL A 133 8.95 -5.18 -40.09
CA VAL A 133 8.10 -4.06 -39.63
C VAL A 133 7.37 -4.44 -38.36
N PHE A 134 7.37 -3.56 -37.37
CA PHE A 134 6.77 -3.76 -36.03
C PHE A 134 7.38 -4.89 -35.19
N ALA A 135 8.55 -5.41 -35.55
CA ALA A 135 9.22 -6.43 -34.73
C ALA A 135 9.44 -5.99 -33.28
N ARG A 136 9.75 -4.71 -33.07
CA ARG A 136 9.95 -4.10 -31.75
C ARG A 136 8.65 -4.00 -30.94
N ALA A 137 7.55 -3.65 -31.60
CA ALA A 137 6.22 -3.62 -30.95
C ALA A 137 5.78 -5.04 -30.56
N ILE A 138 6.06 -6.05 -31.41
CA ILE A 138 5.80 -7.47 -31.12
C ILE A 138 6.64 -7.91 -29.90
N ASP A 139 7.92 -7.56 -29.83
CA ASP A 139 8.75 -7.80 -28.67
C ASP A 139 8.15 -7.19 -27.40
N GLY A 140 7.68 -5.95 -27.48
CA GLY A 140 6.99 -5.30 -26.37
C GLY A 140 5.75 -6.06 -25.91
N ILE A 141 4.93 -6.56 -26.87
CA ILE A 141 3.75 -7.38 -26.56
C ILE A 141 4.18 -8.68 -25.84
N VAL A 142 5.19 -9.37 -26.35
CA VAL A 142 5.73 -10.58 -25.69
C VAL A 142 6.17 -10.27 -24.26
N GLY A 143 6.91 -9.19 -24.03
CA GLY A 143 7.31 -8.75 -22.71
C GLY A 143 6.13 -8.48 -21.78
N GLY A 144 5.10 -7.79 -22.27
CA GLY A 144 3.86 -7.51 -21.54
C GLY A 144 3.06 -8.77 -21.19
N VAL A 145 2.87 -9.67 -22.15
CA VAL A 145 2.16 -10.94 -21.94
C VAL A 145 2.88 -11.81 -20.93
N VAL A 146 4.20 -11.92 -21.03
CA VAL A 146 5.01 -12.68 -20.06
C VAL A 146 4.92 -12.06 -18.67
N ALA A 147 4.99 -10.73 -18.55
CA ALA A 147 4.84 -10.04 -17.26
C ALA A 147 3.47 -10.34 -16.62
N LEU A 148 2.38 -10.32 -17.40
CA LEU A 148 1.04 -10.69 -16.95
C LEU A 148 0.96 -12.16 -16.52
N ALA A 149 1.52 -13.07 -17.32
CA ALA A 149 1.57 -14.49 -17.00
C ALA A 149 2.30 -14.74 -15.67
N PHE A 150 3.44 -14.09 -15.45
CA PHE A 150 4.18 -14.21 -14.20
C PHE A 150 3.46 -13.57 -13.01
N THR A 151 2.69 -12.50 -13.24
CA THR A 151 1.83 -11.91 -12.20
C THR A 151 0.72 -12.87 -11.78
N ALA A 152 0.16 -13.66 -12.72
CA ALA A 152 -0.89 -14.63 -12.43
C ALA A 152 -0.36 -15.96 -11.86
N LEU A 153 0.76 -16.47 -12.40
CA LEU A 153 1.30 -17.79 -12.07
C LEU A 153 2.26 -17.77 -10.87
N ILE A 154 3.04 -16.71 -10.71
CA ILE A 154 4.02 -16.53 -9.63
C ILE A 154 3.78 -15.21 -8.92
N PRO A 155 2.58 -15.00 -8.35
CA PRO A 155 2.27 -13.73 -7.70
C PRO A 155 3.14 -13.52 -6.47
N ARG A 156 3.52 -12.27 -6.24
CA ARG A 156 4.05 -11.85 -4.95
C ARG A 156 2.97 -12.07 -3.92
N ASN A 157 3.26 -12.77 -2.83
CA ASN A 157 2.23 -13.13 -1.86
C ASN A 157 1.60 -11.87 -1.22
N PRO A 158 0.51 -11.33 -1.79
CA PRO A 158 -0.07 -10.07 -1.33
C PRO A 158 -0.80 -10.23 0.00
N VAL A 159 -1.25 -11.45 0.31
CA VAL A 159 -1.88 -11.77 1.60
C VAL A 159 -0.85 -11.66 2.72
N ARG A 160 0.38 -12.15 2.51
CA ARG A 160 1.47 -12.00 3.47
C ARG A 160 1.83 -10.51 3.69
N LEU A 161 1.84 -9.73 2.62
CA LEU A 161 2.08 -8.27 2.71
C LEU A 161 0.97 -7.58 3.51
N ALA A 162 -0.30 -7.89 3.23
CA ALA A 162 -1.44 -7.36 3.99
C ALA A 162 -1.37 -7.73 5.47
N ARG A 163 -0.99 -8.97 5.81
CA ARG A 163 -0.77 -9.38 7.20
C ARG A 163 0.38 -8.62 7.87
N SER A 164 1.47 -8.34 7.14
CA SER A 164 2.58 -7.57 7.67
C SER A 164 2.16 -6.13 7.98
N ASP A 165 1.48 -5.49 7.01
CA ASP A 165 1.01 -4.10 7.16
C ASP A 165 -0.04 -3.98 8.28
N SER A 166 -0.93 -4.98 8.43
CA SER A 166 -1.88 -5.00 9.56
C SER A 166 -1.18 -5.09 10.91
N ARG A 167 -0.17 -5.95 11.05
CA ARG A 167 0.60 -6.09 12.30
C ARG A 167 1.33 -4.79 12.68
N GLU A 168 1.88 -4.07 11.70
CA GLU A 168 2.51 -2.77 11.96
C GLU A 168 1.50 -1.75 12.50
N LEU A 169 0.29 -1.71 11.91
CA LEU A 169 -0.78 -0.84 12.39
C LEU A 169 -1.23 -1.23 13.81
N PHE A 170 -1.50 -2.53 14.06
CA PHE A 170 -1.89 -3.00 15.39
C PHE A 170 -0.81 -2.70 16.44
N LYS A 171 0.47 -2.86 16.09
CA LYS A 171 1.59 -2.51 16.97
C LYS A 171 1.57 -1.02 17.34
N ALA A 172 1.46 -0.14 16.35
CA ALA A 172 1.41 1.30 16.61
C ALA A 172 0.17 1.70 17.43
N PHE A 173 -0.98 1.07 17.15
CA PHE A 173 -2.23 1.31 17.88
C PHE A 173 -2.14 0.86 19.33
N LYS A 174 -1.62 -0.35 19.60
CA LYS A 174 -1.43 -0.90 20.97
C LYS A 174 -0.42 -0.07 21.77
N GLN A 175 0.69 0.33 21.15
CA GLN A 175 1.66 1.21 21.79
C GLN A 175 1.04 2.55 22.19
N THR A 176 0.23 3.15 21.31
CA THR A 176 -0.47 4.41 21.62
C THR A 176 -1.46 4.22 22.78
N LEU A 177 -2.21 3.12 22.81
CA LEU A 177 -3.11 2.83 23.93
C LEU A 177 -2.36 2.61 25.25
N GLY A 178 -1.23 1.92 25.23
CA GLY A 178 -0.39 1.73 26.42
C GLY A 178 0.20 3.04 26.93
N ASP A 179 0.64 3.93 26.03
CA ASP A 179 1.11 5.26 26.42
C ASP A 179 -0.04 6.08 27.04
N ILE A 180 -1.24 6.05 26.45
CA ILE A 180 -2.44 6.71 26.97
C ILE A 180 -2.79 6.18 28.35
N GLU A 181 -2.77 4.85 28.56
CA GLU A 181 -2.99 4.24 29.87
C GLU A 181 -1.99 4.78 30.89
N SER A 182 -0.71 4.78 30.53
CA SER A 182 0.38 5.25 31.40
C SER A 182 0.23 6.73 31.79
N VAL A 183 -0.09 7.58 30.84
CA VAL A 183 -0.35 9.02 31.05
C VAL A 183 -1.56 9.25 31.95
N LEU A 184 -2.60 8.45 31.82
CA LEU A 184 -3.79 8.55 32.67
C LEU A 184 -3.53 8.10 34.11
N ARG A 185 -2.61 7.13 34.32
CA ARG A 185 -2.18 6.70 35.64
C ARG A 185 -1.20 7.71 36.31
N THR A 186 -0.24 8.16 35.54
CA THR A 186 0.83 9.08 36.00
C THR A 186 0.96 10.15 34.89
N PRO A 187 0.42 11.35 35.16
CA PRO A 187 0.40 12.41 34.13
C PRO A 187 1.82 12.78 33.68
N ASP A 188 2.08 12.58 32.40
CA ASP A 188 3.31 12.92 31.70
C ASP A 188 2.95 13.54 30.34
N THR A 189 3.18 14.84 30.21
CA THR A 189 2.85 15.59 28.99
C THR A 189 3.74 15.19 27.82
N ALA A 190 5.01 14.84 28.06
CA ALA A 190 5.91 14.42 26.99
C ALA A 190 5.48 13.07 26.40
N LEU A 191 5.06 12.14 27.24
CA LEU A 191 4.52 10.85 26.79
C LEU A 191 3.17 11.01 26.08
N ALA A 192 2.32 11.95 26.52
CA ALA A 192 1.05 12.27 25.87
C ALA A 192 1.26 12.83 24.46
N ASP A 193 2.18 13.78 24.28
CA ASP A 193 2.57 14.32 22.97
C ASP A 193 3.11 13.23 22.06
N LEU A 194 3.96 12.33 22.57
CA LEU A 194 4.51 11.20 21.82
C LEU A 194 3.41 10.24 21.33
N ALA A 195 2.44 9.91 22.20
CA ALA A 195 1.29 9.07 21.85
C ALA A 195 0.45 9.72 20.74
N LEU A 196 0.20 11.04 20.84
CA LEU A 196 -0.54 11.78 19.83
C LEU A 196 0.22 11.84 18.51
N GLU A 197 1.52 12.05 18.52
CA GLU A 197 2.36 12.04 17.32
C GLU A 197 2.37 10.66 16.64
N ARG A 198 2.49 9.58 17.44
CA ARG A 198 2.48 8.20 16.93
C ARG A 198 1.19 7.89 16.20
N ILE A 199 0.03 8.19 16.79
CA ILE A 199 -1.26 7.90 16.15
C ILE A 199 -1.51 8.77 14.91
N ARG A 200 -0.97 9.98 14.84
CA ARG A 200 -1.06 10.82 13.64
C ARG A 200 -0.29 10.22 12.46
N LYS A 201 0.82 9.53 12.73
CA LYS A 201 1.67 8.91 11.70
C LYS A 201 1.16 7.55 11.21
N THR A 202 0.00 7.08 11.66
CA THR A 202 -0.54 5.76 11.25
C THR A 202 -1.27 5.77 9.91
N GLN A 203 -1.59 6.94 9.33
CA GLN A 203 -2.32 7.01 8.06
C GLN A 203 -1.63 6.23 6.92
N PRO A 204 -0.31 6.35 6.71
CA PRO A 204 0.39 5.56 5.70
C PRO A 204 0.30 4.04 5.93
N LEU A 205 0.21 3.58 7.18
CA LEU A 205 0.05 2.15 7.49
C LEU A 205 -1.32 1.63 7.05
N LEU A 206 -2.38 2.42 7.29
CA LEU A 206 -3.75 2.12 6.81
C LEU A 206 -3.80 2.06 5.28
N ASP A 207 -3.17 3.03 4.61
CA ASP A 207 -3.16 3.12 3.16
C ASP A 207 -2.35 1.99 2.52
N ASN A 208 -1.23 1.60 3.13
CA ASN A 208 -0.43 0.45 2.73
C ASN A 208 -1.22 -0.85 2.85
N TRP A 209 -1.88 -1.08 4.01
CA TRP A 209 -2.71 -2.28 4.22
C TRP A 209 -3.87 -2.34 3.24
N ARG A 210 -4.56 -1.22 2.98
CA ARG A 210 -5.63 -1.12 1.97
C ARG A 210 -5.10 -1.49 0.58
N SER A 211 -3.98 -0.91 0.16
CA SER A 211 -3.35 -1.20 -1.14
C SER A 211 -2.93 -2.66 -1.28
N ALA A 212 -2.40 -3.27 -0.20
CA ALA A 212 -2.05 -4.67 -0.19
C ALA A 212 -3.29 -5.58 -0.34
N LEU A 213 -4.40 -5.26 0.35
CA LEU A 213 -5.67 -5.99 0.23
C LEU A 213 -6.30 -5.83 -1.16
N ASP A 214 -6.23 -4.65 -1.76
CA ASP A 214 -6.72 -4.42 -3.13
C ASP A 214 -5.92 -5.22 -4.14
N SER A 215 -4.60 -5.26 -3.99
CA SER A 215 -3.71 -6.10 -4.81
C SER A 215 -4.03 -7.59 -4.62
N ALA A 216 -4.23 -8.03 -3.36
CA ALA A 216 -4.59 -9.41 -3.06
C ALA A 216 -5.94 -9.81 -3.69
N ALA A 217 -6.94 -8.93 -3.61
CA ALA A 217 -8.24 -9.17 -4.21
C ALA A 217 -8.18 -9.24 -5.74
N ALA A 218 -7.40 -8.37 -6.39
CA ALA A 218 -7.21 -8.39 -7.83
C ALA A 218 -6.50 -9.68 -8.29
N ILE A 219 -5.45 -10.09 -7.59
CA ILE A 219 -4.70 -11.32 -7.88
C ILE A 219 -5.56 -12.56 -7.65
N SER A 220 -6.37 -12.60 -6.59
CA SER A 220 -7.24 -13.76 -6.30
C SER A 220 -8.28 -14.04 -7.39
N LYS A 221 -8.64 -13.03 -8.21
CA LYS A 221 -9.55 -13.19 -9.37
C LYS A 221 -8.85 -13.82 -10.59
N VAL A 222 -7.56 -13.56 -10.75
CA VAL A 222 -6.80 -13.95 -11.97
C VAL A 222 -5.95 -15.19 -11.70
N SER A 223 -5.37 -15.33 -10.51
CA SER A 223 -4.50 -16.45 -10.16
C SER A 223 -5.29 -17.63 -9.62
N PRO A 224 -5.18 -18.83 -10.25
CA PRO A 224 -5.82 -20.03 -9.74
C PRO A 224 -5.29 -20.44 -8.36
N PHE A 225 -4.04 -20.09 -8.05
CA PHE A 225 -3.37 -20.45 -6.80
C PHE A 225 -3.82 -19.63 -5.58
N TYR A 226 -4.52 -18.49 -5.79
CA TYR A 226 -4.94 -17.58 -4.70
C TYR A 226 -6.46 -17.44 -4.55
N ARG A 227 -7.25 -18.26 -5.24
CA ARG A 227 -8.72 -18.25 -5.10
C ARG A 227 -9.20 -18.55 -3.68
N TRP A 228 -8.48 -19.41 -2.97
CA TRP A 228 -8.77 -19.75 -1.58
C TRP A 228 -8.63 -18.56 -0.63
N ALA A 229 -7.79 -17.58 -0.95
CA ALA A 229 -7.54 -16.42 -0.11
C ALA A 229 -8.69 -15.39 -0.11
N ALA A 230 -9.67 -15.51 -1.01
CA ALA A 230 -10.77 -14.55 -1.14
C ALA A 230 -11.55 -14.32 0.17
N LYS A 231 -11.81 -15.39 0.94
CA LYS A 231 -12.49 -15.31 2.24
C LYS A 231 -11.66 -14.57 3.28
N GLU A 232 -10.38 -14.86 3.33
CA GLU A 232 -9.43 -14.20 4.23
C GLU A 232 -9.29 -12.71 3.90
N ILE A 233 -9.17 -12.37 2.62
CA ILE A 233 -9.10 -10.98 2.14
C ILE A 233 -10.36 -10.21 2.54
N ALA A 234 -11.55 -10.81 2.38
CA ALA A 234 -12.81 -10.20 2.79
C ALA A 234 -12.87 -9.97 4.31
N ALA A 235 -12.41 -10.94 5.11
CA ALA A 235 -12.34 -10.79 6.56
C ALA A 235 -11.35 -9.67 6.97
N GLN A 236 -10.17 -9.63 6.38
CA GLN A 236 -9.21 -8.57 6.65
C GLN A 236 -9.71 -7.17 6.24
N ARG A 237 -10.53 -7.05 5.19
CA ARG A 237 -11.15 -5.76 4.82
C ARG A 237 -12.10 -5.25 5.90
N LEU A 238 -12.91 -6.10 6.49
CA LEU A 238 -13.79 -5.71 7.60
C LEU A 238 -12.97 -5.24 8.82
N VAL A 239 -11.87 -5.93 9.11
CA VAL A 239 -10.96 -5.50 10.19
C VAL A 239 -10.31 -4.16 9.86
N LEU A 240 -9.85 -3.95 8.62
CA LEU A 240 -9.28 -2.68 8.18
C LEU A 240 -10.27 -1.51 8.33
N GLU A 241 -11.53 -1.70 7.92
CA GLU A 241 -12.58 -0.67 8.08
C GLU A 241 -12.80 -0.32 9.55
N GLY A 242 -12.88 -1.34 10.42
CA GLY A 242 -12.96 -1.15 11.86
C GLY A 242 -11.75 -0.43 12.44
N MET A 243 -10.53 -0.79 12.00
CA MET A 243 -9.29 -0.17 12.46
C MET A 243 -9.12 1.29 11.95
N ASP A 244 -9.62 1.61 10.75
CA ASP A 244 -9.65 3.00 10.25
C ASP A 244 -10.50 3.89 11.16
N LEU A 245 -11.72 3.44 11.52
CA LEU A 245 -12.59 4.14 12.46
C LEU A 245 -11.97 4.21 13.86
N ALA A 246 -11.43 3.10 14.37
CA ALA A 246 -10.78 3.06 15.67
C ALA A 246 -9.58 4.01 15.74
N THR A 247 -8.78 4.08 14.68
CA THR A 247 -7.60 4.97 14.61
C THR A 247 -8.02 6.44 14.62
N ARG A 248 -9.09 6.80 13.92
CA ARG A 248 -9.64 8.17 13.96
C ARG A 248 -10.12 8.53 15.36
N ASN A 249 -10.85 7.63 16.01
CA ASN A 249 -11.33 7.85 17.38
C ASN A 249 -10.17 7.91 18.38
N LEU A 250 -9.19 7.01 18.28
CA LEU A 250 -8.02 7.03 19.16
C LEU A 250 -7.20 8.33 19.02
N ARG A 251 -7.16 8.92 17.81
CA ARG A 251 -6.53 10.22 17.58
C ARG A 251 -7.23 11.34 18.35
N VAL A 252 -8.56 11.28 18.44
CA VAL A 252 -9.34 12.23 19.25
C VAL A 252 -9.08 11.99 20.73
N VAL A 253 -9.08 10.73 21.18
CA VAL A 253 -8.78 10.36 22.56
C VAL A 253 -7.37 10.82 22.97
N ALA A 254 -6.36 10.54 22.14
CA ALA A 254 -4.98 10.93 22.40
C ALA A 254 -4.84 12.46 22.57
N ARG A 255 -5.50 13.24 21.68
CA ARG A 255 -5.53 14.70 21.80
C ARG A 255 -6.19 15.17 23.12
N ARG A 256 -7.24 14.47 23.54
CA ARG A 256 -7.92 14.79 24.79
C ARG A 256 -7.07 14.46 26.00
N VAL A 257 -6.37 13.31 25.97
CA VAL A 257 -5.46 12.88 27.03
C VAL A 257 -4.26 13.83 27.15
N ASP A 258 -3.70 14.29 26.01
CA ASP A 258 -2.67 15.32 26.00
C ASP A 258 -3.13 16.59 26.73
N TYR A 259 -4.33 17.09 26.41
CA TYR A 259 -4.88 18.25 27.11
C TYR A 259 -5.09 17.99 28.61
N LEU A 260 -5.63 16.83 28.98
CA LEU A 260 -5.90 16.45 30.37
C LEU A 260 -4.64 16.22 31.19
N SER A 261 -3.53 15.78 30.58
CA SER A 261 -2.27 15.52 31.28
C SER A 261 -1.64 16.80 31.89
N ARG A 262 -2.01 17.97 31.34
CA ARG A 262 -1.44 19.27 31.73
C ARG A 262 -1.86 19.74 33.14
N ASP A 263 -2.97 19.20 33.66
CA ASP A 263 -3.41 19.54 35.02
C ASP A 263 -2.74 18.68 36.11
N GLY A 264 -1.90 17.72 35.73
CA GLY A 264 -1.14 16.87 36.64
C GLY A 264 -1.99 15.88 37.45
N LYS A 265 -3.28 15.69 37.13
CA LYS A 265 -4.19 14.84 37.90
C LYS A 265 -4.28 13.42 37.31
N PRO A 266 -4.00 12.37 38.10
CA PRO A 266 -4.20 10.99 37.66
C PRO A 266 -5.68 10.67 37.52
N ARG A 267 -6.00 9.81 36.52
CA ARG A 267 -7.37 9.40 36.15
C ARG A 267 -7.46 7.89 36.04
N GLN A 268 -7.47 7.22 37.20
CA GLN A 268 -7.38 5.77 37.30
C GLN A 268 -8.52 5.04 36.58
N GLU A 269 -9.76 5.54 36.67
CA GLU A 269 -10.91 4.90 36.00
C GLU A 269 -10.75 4.91 34.46
N LEU A 270 -10.24 6.03 33.90
CA LEU A 270 -9.98 6.12 32.47
C LEU A 270 -8.78 5.26 32.04
N ALA A 271 -7.77 5.13 32.91
CA ALA A 271 -6.64 4.24 32.66
C ALA A 271 -7.08 2.76 32.62
N GLU A 272 -7.92 2.34 33.56
CA GLU A 272 -8.48 0.97 33.55
C GLU A 272 -9.32 0.70 32.30
N LEU A 273 -10.07 1.70 31.83
CA LEU A 273 -10.80 1.62 30.58
C LEU A 273 -9.85 1.47 29.39
N ALA A 274 -8.80 2.26 29.31
CA ALA A 274 -7.79 2.16 28.25
C ALA A 274 -7.12 0.77 28.25
N ALA A 275 -6.81 0.21 29.41
CA ALA A 275 -6.30 -1.15 29.56
C ALA A 275 -7.28 -2.21 29.04
N LYS A 276 -8.58 -2.09 29.35
CA LYS A 276 -9.62 -3.01 28.82
C LYS A 276 -9.73 -2.93 27.30
N VAL A 277 -9.63 -1.73 26.73
CA VAL A 277 -9.63 -1.53 25.26
C VAL A 277 -8.38 -2.14 24.64
N LEU A 278 -7.21 -2.01 25.29
CA LEU A 278 -5.96 -2.63 24.83
C LEU A 278 -6.11 -4.16 24.71
N VAL A 279 -6.64 -4.82 25.75
CA VAL A 279 -6.93 -6.26 25.72
C VAL A 279 -7.90 -6.62 24.58
N ALA A 280 -8.92 -5.80 24.34
CA ALA A 280 -9.86 -6.02 23.23
C ALA A 280 -9.15 -5.98 21.85
N VAL A 281 -8.24 -5.03 21.67
CA VAL A 281 -7.45 -4.90 20.42
C VAL A 281 -6.50 -6.08 20.23
N GLU A 282 -5.87 -6.57 21.29
CA GLU A 282 -5.02 -7.78 21.26
C GLU A 282 -5.81 -9.02 20.87
N LEU A 283 -7.02 -9.17 21.40
CA LEU A 283 -7.91 -10.27 21.03
C LEU A 283 -8.36 -10.19 19.55
N ILE A 284 -8.62 -8.98 19.03
CA ILE A 284 -8.95 -8.78 17.62
C ILE A 284 -7.76 -9.16 16.73
N GLU A 285 -6.56 -8.67 17.05
CA GLU A 285 -5.34 -8.99 16.29
C GLU A 285 -5.10 -10.50 16.24
N THR A 286 -5.16 -11.17 17.40
CA THR A 286 -4.94 -12.62 17.50
C THR A 286 -6.05 -13.42 16.81
N SER A 287 -7.29 -12.92 16.80
CA SER A 287 -8.42 -13.57 16.13
C SER A 287 -8.30 -13.57 14.60
N ALA A 288 -7.50 -12.66 14.03
CA ALA A 288 -7.20 -12.64 12.60
C ALA A 288 -6.30 -13.82 12.19
N ASP A 289 -5.47 -14.31 13.10
CA ASP A 289 -4.58 -15.46 12.86
C ASP A 289 -5.19 -16.80 13.36
N ASP A 290 -6.12 -16.75 14.35
CA ASP A 290 -6.76 -17.94 14.93
C ASP A 290 -8.27 -17.73 15.12
N PHE A 291 -9.05 -18.45 14.32
CA PHE A 291 -10.52 -18.36 14.32
C PHE A 291 -11.17 -18.83 15.65
N SER A 292 -10.48 -19.66 16.44
CA SER A 292 -10.97 -20.11 17.75
C SER A 292 -11.06 -18.96 18.77
N ILE A 293 -10.22 -17.94 18.59
CA ILE A 293 -10.15 -16.76 19.45
C ILE A 293 -11.24 -15.73 19.10
N ALA A 294 -11.75 -15.76 17.86
CA ALA A 294 -12.77 -14.81 17.41
C ALA A 294 -14.05 -14.83 18.29
N GLN A 295 -14.43 -16.00 18.77
CA GLN A 295 -15.60 -16.14 19.67
C GLN A 295 -15.32 -15.51 21.05
N LYS A 296 -14.10 -15.69 21.57
CA LYS A 296 -13.66 -15.06 22.83
C LYS A 296 -13.60 -13.55 22.70
N ALA A 297 -13.04 -13.05 21.58
CA ALA A 297 -12.98 -11.62 21.26
C ALA A 297 -14.39 -11.00 21.20
N ARG A 298 -15.34 -11.65 20.52
CA ARG A 298 -16.73 -11.19 20.45
C ARG A 298 -17.40 -11.12 21.82
N LYS A 299 -17.21 -12.16 22.66
CA LYS A 299 -17.79 -12.20 24.01
C LYS A 299 -17.21 -11.08 24.88
N TYR A 300 -15.90 -10.88 24.83
CA TYR A 300 -15.23 -9.82 25.57
C TYR A 300 -15.69 -8.43 25.13
N LEU A 301 -15.71 -8.16 23.81
CA LEU A 301 -16.18 -6.90 23.25
C LEU A 301 -17.65 -6.61 23.61
N SER A 302 -18.54 -7.62 23.53
CA SER A 302 -19.94 -7.45 23.90
C SER A 302 -20.12 -7.06 25.37
N LYS A 303 -19.26 -7.59 26.25
CA LYS A 303 -19.25 -7.21 27.66
C LYS A 303 -18.72 -5.79 27.84
N LEU A 304 -17.61 -5.46 27.20
CA LEU A 304 -17.00 -4.14 27.26
C LEU A 304 -17.94 -3.03 26.73
N ILE A 305 -18.65 -3.27 25.62
CA ILE A 305 -19.64 -2.32 25.08
C ILE A 305 -20.76 -2.05 26.10
N LYS A 306 -21.25 -3.07 26.80
CA LYS A 306 -22.27 -2.88 27.84
C LYS A 306 -21.76 -2.09 29.05
N GLU A 307 -20.49 -2.29 29.43
CA GLU A 307 -19.84 -1.51 30.48
C GLU A 307 -19.63 -0.05 30.05
N LEU A 308 -19.44 0.22 28.76
CA LEU A 308 -19.22 1.54 28.15
C LEU A 308 -20.52 2.30 27.82
N ASP A 309 -21.69 1.76 28.14
CA ASP A 309 -22.95 2.48 27.90
C ASP A 309 -22.90 3.84 28.62
N PRO A 310 -23.11 4.98 27.90
CA PRO A 310 -23.09 6.31 28.49
C PRO A 310 -24.01 6.46 29.70
N LYS A 311 -25.10 5.67 29.75
CA LYS A 311 -26.02 5.64 30.90
C LYS A 311 -25.37 5.11 32.17
N ASN A 312 -24.37 4.25 32.04
CA ASN A 312 -23.62 3.69 33.17
C ASN A 312 -22.46 4.61 33.61
N PHE A 313 -21.95 5.44 32.70
CA PHE A 313 -20.85 6.39 32.95
C PHE A 313 -21.34 7.71 33.56
N SER A 314 -22.52 8.19 33.19
CA SER A 314 -23.06 9.47 33.68
C SER A 314 -23.29 9.51 35.19
N SER A 315 -23.38 8.36 35.85
CA SER A 315 -23.52 8.26 37.32
C SER A 315 -22.19 8.35 38.09
N LYS A 316 -21.03 8.22 37.41
CA LYS A 316 -19.70 8.20 38.03
C LYS A 316 -18.82 9.39 37.69
N LEU A 317 -19.08 10.09 36.60
CA LEU A 317 -18.38 11.33 36.24
C LEU A 317 -18.94 12.48 37.08
N SER A 318 -18.06 13.17 37.82
CA SER A 318 -18.47 14.35 38.58
C SER A 318 -19.02 15.42 37.62
N ILE A 319 -20.06 16.13 38.08
CA ILE A 319 -20.74 17.20 37.32
C ILE A 319 -19.75 18.24 36.80
N SER A 320 -18.58 18.44 37.46
CA SER A 320 -17.53 19.37 37.04
C SER A 320 -16.83 18.93 35.72
N GLU A 321 -16.69 17.63 35.48
CA GLU A 321 -16.08 17.10 34.24
C GLU A 321 -17.07 17.11 33.08
N ALA A 322 -18.38 16.91 33.34
CA ALA A 322 -19.44 17.04 32.35
C ALA A 322 -19.63 18.49 31.89
N VAL A 323 -19.53 19.46 32.80
CA VAL A 323 -19.61 20.90 32.49
C VAL A 323 -18.43 21.39 31.67
N SER A 324 -17.23 20.92 31.94
CA SER A 324 -16.04 21.17 31.09
C SER A 324 -16.22 20.66 29.65
N TYR A 325 -16.93 19.55 29.47
CA TYR A 325 -17.24 18.98 28.15
C TYR A 325 -18.20 19.83 27.32
N THR A 326 -19.23 20.42 27.97
CA THR A 326 -20.22 21.29 27.29
C THR A 326 -19.65 22.67 26.94
N HIS A 327 -18.75 23.22 27.78
CA HIS A 327 -18.11 24.51 27.51
C HIS A 327 -17.13 24.47 26.31
N LEU A 328 -16.39 23.36 26.15
CA LEU A 328 -15.45 23.20 25.03
C LEU A 328 -16.18 23.02 23.69
N ARG A 329 -17.33 22.34 23.68
CA ARG A 329 -18.18 22.21 22.48
C ARG A 329 -18.76 23.53 22.02
N ALA A 330 -19.07 24.43 22.96
CA ALA A 330 -19.57 25.78 22.66
C ALA A 330 -18.46 26.69 22.08
N HIS A 331 -17.21 26.49 22.43
CA HIS A 331 -16.05 27.22 21.88
C HIS A 331 -15.65 26.76 20.49
N GLU A 332 -15.70 25.44 20.19
CA GLU A 332 -15.41 24.89 18.85
C GLU A 332 -16.47 25.34 17.82
N THR A 333 -17.75 25.48 18.23
CA THR A 333 -18.82 25.97 17.35
C THR A 333 -18.69 27.48 17.05
N LYS A 334 -18.08 28.26 17.93
CA LYS A 334 -17.82 29.71 17.71
C LYS A 334 -16.56 29.99 16.90
N ALA A 335 -15.62 29.05 16.82
CA ALA A 335 -14.39 29.19 16.02
C ALA A 335 -14.54 28.72 14.55
N ASN A 336 -15.69 28.13 14.22
CA ASN A 336 -16.02 27.64 12.87
C ASN A 336 -17.19 28.41 12.22
N LEU A 337 -17.54 29.57 12.74
CA LEU A 337 -18.40 30.61 12.14
C LEU A 337 -17.56 31.87 11.89
#